data_4ee284b4939bdc1fb95f338c2846f644
#
_entry.id   4ee284b4939bdc1fb95f338c2846f644
#
_cell.length_a   1.000
_cell.length_b   1.000
_cell.length_c   1.000
_cell.angle_alpha   90.00
_cell.angle_beta   90.00
_cell.angle_gamma   90.00
#
_symmetry.space_group_name_H-M   'P 1'
#
loop_
_entity.id
_entity.type
_entity.pdbx_description
1 polymer ?
#
loop_
_entity_poly.entity_id
_entity_poly.type
_entity_poly.pdbx_seq_one_letter_code
_entity_poly.pdbx_strand_id
1 'polypeptide(L)'
;MNNSGLKIIEQPSPSFDARPQGMPIDMLVLHYTGMPTGEDALARLTDIEHEVSAHYLIEEDGRIFCLVAEAHRAWHAGISYWRGHKGLNARSIGIELVNPGHDFGYRAFPEQQMVALEELAIDILTRHPIPSRNVVGHSDIAPTRKNDPGELFDWRSLAHKGIGMWPKRAETGPRNVMDALKTVGYETLDYSRALAAFQRHFRPSEVQGIADPDTLCWLQGTVELVERMG
;
A
#
# COMPACT_ATOMS: atom_id res chain seq x y z
N MET A 1 -21.16 -3.38 -13.82
CA MET A 1 -21.99 -2.35 -13.16
C MET A 1 -21.66 -2.45 -11.68
N ASN A 2 -21.00 -1.42 -11.13
CA ASN A 2 -20.63 -1.42 -9.70
C ASN A 2 -21.91 -1.37 -8.85
N ASN A 3 -22.13 -2.43 -8.08
CA ASN A 3 -23.34 -2.58 -7.25
C ASN A 3 -23.13 -2.01 -5.82
N SER A 4 -22.01 -1.30 -5.60
CA SER A 4 -21.55 -0.86 -4.27
C SER A 4 -22.18 0.45 -3.78
N GLY A 5 -22.92 1.16 -4.62
CA GLY A 5 -23.42 2.51 -4.26
C GLY A 5 -22.35 3.60 -4.16
N LEU A 6 -21.08 3.26 -4.33
CA LEU A 6 -19.95 4.20 -4.34
C LEU A 6 -20.06 5.19 -5.48
N LYS A 7 -19.95 6.47 -5.18
CA LYS A 7 -19.90 7.52 -6.20
C LYS A 7 -18.45 7.69 -6.67
N ILE A 8 -18.14 7.09 -7.81
CA ILE A 8 -16.82 7.19 -8.45
C ILE A 8 -16.89 8.17 -9.61
N ILE A 9 -15.92 9.05 -9.70
CA ILE A 9 -15.78 10.07 -10.76
C ILE A 9 -14.78 9.54 -11.78
N GLU A 10 -15.17 9.45 -13.04
CA GLU A 10 -14.27 9.03 -14.11
C GLU A 10 -13.34 10.19 -14.50
N GLN A 11 -12.03 9.93 -14.41
CA GLN A 11 -10.97 10.86 -14.81
C GLN A 11 -9.81 10.08 -15.45
N PRO A 12 -9.99 9.59 -16.70
CA PRO A 12 -9.11 8.58 -17.26
C PRO A 12 -7.68 9.09 -17.49
N SER A 13 -6.70 8.29 -17.08
CA SER A 13 -5.29 8.44 -17.39
C SER A 13 -4.93 7.70 -18.67
N PRO A 14 -4.08 8.25 -19.55
CA PRO A 14 -3.54 7.52 -20.70
C PRO A 14 -2.36 6.60 -20.35
N SER A 15 -1.79 6.71 -19.15
CA SER A 15 -0.58 6.02 -18.69
C SER A 15 -0.89 4.62 -18.16
N PHE A 16 -1.23 3.68 -19.03
CA PHE A 16 -1.48 2.28 -18.68
C PHE A 16 -1.20 1.35 -19.87
N ASP A 17 -1.15 0.06 -19.61
CA ASP A 17 -1.06 -0.98 -20.61
C ASP A 17 -1.86 -2.24 -20.23
N ALA A 18 -1.79 -3.28 -21.06
CA ALA A 18 -2.48 -4.54 -20.79
C ALA A 18 -1.78 -5.31 -19.66
N ARG A 19 -2.56 -5.93 -18.76
CA ARG A 19 -2.03 -6.92 -17.85
C ARG A 19 -1.55 -8.15 -18.62
N PRO A 20 -0.44 -8.81 -18.19
CA PRO A 20 -0.05 -10.10 -18.76
C PRO A 20 -1.20 -11.11 -18.65
N GLN A 21 -1.41 -11.89 -19.70
CA GLN A 21 -2.48 -12.89 -19.76
C GLN A 21 -2.34 -13.89 -18.59
N GLY A 22 -3.45 -14.14 -17.89
CA GLY A 22 -3.51 -15.08 -16.77
C GLY A 22 -2.90 -14.55 -15.46
N MET A 23 -2.40 -13.32 -15.42
CA MET A 23 -1.90 -12.72 -14.20
C MET A 23 -3.08 -12.39 -13.26
N PRO A 24 -3.11 -12.93 -12.03
CA PRO A 24 -4.16 -12.59 -11.08
C PRO A 24 -3.97 -11.17 -10.54
N ILE A 25 -5.07 -10.51 -10.18
CA ILE A 25 -5.06 -9.33 -9.32
C ILE A 25 -5.17 -9.83 -7.89
N ASP A 26 -4.04 -9.89 -7.19
CA ASP A 26 -3.93 -10.46 -5.84
C ASP A 26 -3.17 -9.55 -4.86
N MET A 27 -3.02 -8.27 -5.20
CA MET A 27 -2.40 -7.26 -4.35
C MET A 27 -3.18 -5.95 -4.40
N LEU A 28 -3.22 -5.25 -3.26
CA LEU A 28 -3.65 -3.86 -3.13
C LEU A 28 -2.49 -3.05 -2.58
N VAL A 29 -2.09 -2.00 -3.30
CA VAL A 29 -0.98 -1.13 -2.90
C VAL A 29 -1.50 0.26 -2.61
N LEU A 30 -1.26 0.74 -1.39
CA LEU A 30 -1.68 2.04 -0.92
C LEU A 30 -0.52 3.04 -0.98
N HIS A 31 -0.84 4.24 -1.48
CA HIS A 31 0.10 5.33 -1.71
C HIS A 31 -0.40 6.62 -1.08
N TYR A 32 0.48 7.58 -0.90
CA TYR A 32 0.10 8.99 -0.90
C TYR A 32 0.66 9.66 -2.15
N THR A 33 -0.01 10.72 -2.63
CA THR A 33 0.40 11.44 -3.85
C THR A 33 1.75 12.14 -3.73
N GLY A 34 2.14 12.59 -2.53
CA GLY A 34 3.38 13.33 -2.30
C GLY A 34 3.44 14.63 -3.13
N MET A 35 2.31 15.30 -3.28
CA MET A 35 2.17 16.54 -4.06
C MET A 35 1.42 17.60 -3.24
N PRO A 36 1.67 18.89 -3.48
CA PRO A 36 1.08 19.98 -2.69
C PRO A 36 -0.45 19.95 -2.63
N THR A 37 -1.10 19.60 -3.76
CA THR A 37 -2.56 19.59 -3.89
C THR A 37 -3.06 18.34 -4.63
N GLY A 38 -4.35 18.03 -4.49
CA GLY A 38 -5.00 16.98 -5.26
C GLY A 38 -5.11 17.32 -6.75
N GLU A 39 -5.26 18.60 -7.10
CA GLU A 39 -5.25 19.07 -8.48
C GLU A 39 -3.90 18.78 -9.16
N ASP A 40 -2.78 19.09 -8.49
CA ASP A 40 -1.45 18.76 -8.99
C ASP A 40 -1.28 17.24 -9.17
N ALA A 41 -1.78 16.46 -8.21
CA ALA A 41 -1.72 15.01 -8.26
C ALA A 41 -2.54 14.44 -9.43
N LEU A 42 -3.78 14.90 -9.62
CA LEU A 42 -4.61 14.51 -10.76
C LEU A 42 -3.95 14.90 -12.08
N ALA A 43 -3.45 16.14 -12.21
CA ALA A 43 -2.77 16.58 -13.42
C ALA A 43 -1.59 15.65 -13.76
N ARG A 44 -0.76 15.30 -12.77
CA ARG A 44 0.40 14.40 -12.96
C ARG A 44 -0.02 12.99 -13.34
N LEU A 45 -1.01 12.41 -12.66
CA LEU A 45 -1.45 11.03 -12.88
C LEU A 45 -2.23 10.82 -14.19
N THR A 46 -2.69 11.93 -14.80
CA THR A 46 -3.42 11.91 -16.08
C THR A 46 -2.62 12.47 -17.26
N ASP A 47 -1.37 12.82 -17.04
CA ASP A 47 -0.46 13.27 -18.10
C ASP A 47 0.46 12.11 -18.55
N ILE A 48 0.46 11.81 -19.85
CA ILE A 48 1.27 10.73 -20.43
C ILE A 48 2.78 10.99 -20.30
N GLU A 49 3.21 12.25 -20.29
CA GLU A 49 4.62 12.62 -20.22
C GLU A 49 5.28 12.22 -18.90
N HIS A 50 4.49 12.00 -17.85
CA HIS A 50 5.00 11.60 -16.54
C HIS A 50 5.17 10.09 -16.38
N GLU A 51 4.61 9.25 -17.26
CA GLU A 51 4.70 7.79 -17.22
C GLU A 51 4.36 7.19 -15.86
N VAL A 52 3.39 7.79 -15.15
CA VAL A 52 2.87 7.31 -13.86
C VAL A 52 1.35 7.37 -13.87
N SER A 53 0.71 6.44 -13.16
CA SER A 53 -0.73 6.43 -12.93
C SER A 53 -1.08 5.59 -11.71
N ALA A 54 -2.34 5.61 -11.30
CA ALA A 54 -2.92 4.67 -10.34
C ALA A 54 -4.30 4.24 -10.85
N HIS A 55 -4.90 3.22 -10.22
CA HIS A 55 -6.27 2.83 -10.57
C HIS A 55 -7.26 3.85 -10.00
N TYR A 56 -7.01 4.26 -8.78
CA TYR A 56 -7.86 5.21 -8.06
C TYR A 56 -7.04 6.31 -7.39
N LEU A 57 -7.67 7.48 -7.27
CA LEU A 57 -7.21 8.56 -6.41
C LEU A 57 -8.36 8.95 -5.48
N ILE A 58 -8.06 9.17 -4.20
CA ILE A 58 -9.01 9.61 -3.19
C ILE A 58 -8.59 10.98 -2.67
N GLU A 59 -9.44 11.97 -2.85
CA GLU A 59 -9.27 13.32 -2.32
C GLU A 59 -9.43 13.38 -0.80
N GLU A 60 -8.89 14.42 -0.18
CA GLU A 60 -9.02 14.66 1.26
C GLU A 60 -10.49 14.80 1.73
N ASP A 61 -11.39 15.22 0.84
CA ASP A 61 -12.83 15.32 1.11
C ASP A 61 -13.61 14.02 0.84
N GLY A 62 -12.91 12.94 0.50
CA GLY A 62 -13.47 11.61 0.25
C GLY A 62 -13.99 11.37 -1.17
N ARG A 63 -13.85 12.31 -2.12
CA ARG A 63 -14.16 12.06 -3.54
C ARG A 63 -13.20 11.01 -4.09
N ILE A 64 -13.76 10.02 -4.80
CA ILE A 64 -13.01 8.93 -5.42
C ILE A 64 -12.97 9.15 -6.92
N PHE A 65 -11.78 9.13 -7.51
CA PHE A 65 -11.56 9.19 -8.95
C PHE A 65 -11.07 7.84 -9.46
N CYS A 66 -11.66 7.35 -10.57
CA CYS A 66 -11.14 6.21 -11.33
C CYS A 66 -10.28 6.75 -12.47
N LEU A 67 -8.99 6.40 -12.45
CA LEU A 67 -8.01 6.87 -13.43
C LEU A 67 -7.66 5.79 -14.44
N VAL A 68 -7.55 4.53 -14.00
CA VAL A 68 -7.27 3.37 -14.85
C VAL A 68 -8.21 2.24 -14.44
N ALA A 69 -8.91 1.66 -15.41
CA ALA A 69 -9.77 0.51 -15.15
C ALA A 69 -8.96 -0.68 -14.62
N GLU A 70 -9.46 -1.41 -13.62
CA GLU A 70 -8.76 -2.52 -12.95
C GLU A 70 -8.31 -3.64 -13.91
N ALA A 71 -8.99 -3.80 -15.05
CA ALA A 71 -8.59 -4.74 -16.10
C ALA A 71 -7.25 -4.39 -16.76
N HIS A 72 -6.80 -3.15 -16.63
CA HIS A 72 -5.52 -2.67 -17.16
C HIS A 72 -4.45 -2.60 -16.06
N ARG A 73 -3.20 -2.47 -16.48
CA ARG A 73 -2.05 -2.31 -15.61
C ARG A 73 -1.72 -0.83 -15.47
N ALA A 74 -2.08 -0.20 -14.35
CA ALA A 74 -1.61 1.14 -14.01
C ALA A 74 -0.13 1.11 -13.58
N TRP A 75 0.55 2.25 -13.70
CA TRP A 75 2.00 2.38 -13.44
C TRP A 75 2.27 3.11 -12.12
N HIS A 76 2.02 2.43 -10.98
CA HIS A 76 2.14 3.00 -9.62
C HIS A 76 3.25 2.42 -8.76
N ALA A 77 3.63 1.12 -8.96
CA ALA A 77 4.56 0.43 -8.07
C ALA A 77 6.04 0.55 -8.50
N GLY A 78 6.30 0.81 -9.81
CA GLY A 78 7.65 0.91 -10.36
C GLY A 78 8.49 -0.34 -10.11
N ILE A 79 9.80 -0.16 -9.81
CA ILE A 79 10.69 -1.24 -9.37
C ILE A 79 10.27 -1.63 -7.96
N SER A 80 9.75 -2.84 -7.82
CA SER A 80 9.08 -3.30 -6.60
C SER A 80 9.24 -4.80 -6.41
N TYR A 81 9.14 -5.24 -5.16
CA TYR A 81 9.25 -6.64 -4.75
C TYR A 81 8.32 -6.93 -3.59
N TRP A 82 7.63 -8.06 -3.62
CA TRP A 82 6.87 -8.60 -2.49
C TRP A 82 6.76 -10.12 -2.59
N ARG A 83 7.14 -10.85 -1.51
CA ARG A 83 6.97 -12.30 -1.39
C ARG A 83 7.48 -13.09 -2.61
N GLY A 84 8.68 -12.75 -3.12
CA GLY A 84 9.31 -13.43 -4.26
C GLY A 84 8.89 -12.89 -5.63
N HIS A 85 7.96 -11.95 -5.71
CA HIS A 85 7.50 -11.36 -6.96
C HIS A 85 8.09 -9.99 -7.20
N LYS A 86 8.40 -9.67 -8.46
CA LYS A 86 8.91 -8.37 -8.92
C LYS A 86 7.94 -7.75 -9.92
N GLY A 87 8.03 -6.42 -10.12
CA GLY A 87 7.23 -5.72 -11.12
C GLY A 87 5.74 -5.75 -10.81
N LEU A 88 5.37 -5.35 -9.60
CA LEU A 88 4.06 -5.60 -9.00
C LEU A 88 2.90 -4.87 -9.66
N ASN A 89 3.12 -3.89 -10.54
CA ASN A 89 2.05 -3.27 -11.35
C ASN A 89 1.16 -4.31 -12.04
N ALA A 90 1.76 -5.42 -12.49
CA ALA A 90 1.05 -6.45 -13.26
C ALA A 90 -0.04 -7.18 -12.45
N ARG A 91 0.10 -7.24 -11.12
CA ARG A 91 -0.75 -8.03 -10.22
C ARG A 91 -1.44 -7.23 -9.12
N SER A 92 -1.33 -5.91 -9.14
CA SER A 92 -1.89 -5.06 -8.10
C SER A 92 -2.93 -4.07 -8.62
N ILE A 93 -3.75 -3.59 -7.70
CA ILE A 93 -4.51 -2.36 -7.81
C ILE A 93 -3.77 -1.33 -6.94
N GLY A 94 -3.55 -0.11 -7.45
CA GLY A 94 -2.95 1.00 -6.71
C GLY A 94 -3.99 2.06 -6.40
N ILE A 95 -4.02 2.51 -5.14
CA ILE A 95 -4.85 3.63 -4.67
C ILE A 95 -3.93 4.74 -4.16
N GLU A 96 -4.06 5.92 -4.74
CA GLU A 96 -3.40 7.15 -4.31
C GLU A 96 -4.32 7.95 -3.37
N LEU A 97 -3.81 8.33 -2.21
CA LEU A 97 -4.49 9.22 -1.28
C LEU A 97 -3.85 10.60 -1.37
N VAL A 98 -4.65 11.61 -1.61
CA VAL A 98 -4.12 12.99 -1.61
C VAL A 98 -3.56 13.31 -0.24
N ASN A 99 -2.27 13.55 -0.20
CA ASN A 99 -1.53 13.97 0.98
C ASN A 99 -0.20 14.55 0.50
N PRO A 100 0.25 15.70 1.02
CA PRO A 100 1.49 16.36 0.55
C PRO A 100 2.73 15.50 0.76
N GLY A 101 2.68 14.49 1.62
CA GLY A 101 3.82 13.61 1.85
C GLY A 101 4.98 14.31 2.54
N HIS A 102 6.06 13.58 2.76
CA HIS A 102 7.21 14.03 3.56
C HIS A 102 7.89 15.28 3.00
N ASP A 103 7.84 15.49 1.68
CA ASP A 103 8.52 16.61 1.02
C ASP A 103 7.74 17.94 1.09
N PHE A 104 6.40 17.89 1.25
CA PHE A 104 5.53 19.05 1.18
C PHE A 104 4.66 19.27 2.42
N GLY A 105 4.96 18.61 3.53
CA GLY A 105 4.24 18.78 4.81
C GLY A 105 3.29 17.63 5.13
N TYR A 106 3.87 16.44 5.29
CA TYR A 106 3.17 15.21 5.63
C TYR A 106 2.26 15.38 6.87
N ARG A 107 1.03 14.90 6.76
CA ARG A 107 0.01 15.02 7.80
C ARG A 107 -0.86 13.77 7.90
N ALA A 108 -1.63 13.66 8.99
CA ALA A 108 -2.63 12.61 9.13
C ALA A 108 -3.70 12.71 8.02
N PHE A 109 -4.22 11.57 7.62
CA PHE A 109 -5.26 11.47 6.61
C PHE A 109 -6.62 11.85 7.20
N PRO A 110 -7.40 12.72 6.54
CA PRO A 110 -8.74 13.10 7.02
C PRO A 110 -9.68 11.91 7.16
N GLU A 111 -10.58 11.95 8.16
CA GLU A 111 -11.54 10.87 8.43
C GLU A 111 -12.37 10.50 7.20
N GLN A 112 -12.89 11.50 6.49
CA GLN A 112 -13.70 11.26 5.28
C GLN A 112 -12.93 10.60 4.15
N GLN A 113 -11.62 10.87 4.01
CA GLN A 113 -10.74 10.20 3.06
C GLN A 113 -10.53 8.73 3.47
N MET A 114 -10.32 8.46 4.76
CA MET A 114 -10.15 7.10 5.27
C MET A 114 -11.44 6.29 5.16
N VAL A 115 -12.62 6.88 5.39
CA VAL A 115 -13.93 6.23 5.15
C VAL A 115 -14.09 5.86 3.67
N ALA A 116 -13.78 6.78 2.76
CA ALA A 116 -13.84 6.51 1.33
C ALA A 116 -12.85 5.39 0.90
N LEU A 117 -11.66 5.37 1.49
CA LEU A 117 -10.70 4.28 1.30
C LEU A 117 -11.25 2.93 1.80
N GLU A 118 -11.84 2.89 2.99
CA GLU A 118 -12.44 1.66 3.54
C GLU A 118 -13.51 1.10 2.61
N GLU A 119 -14.45 1.95 2.17
CA GLU A 119 -15.52 1.54 1.26
C GLU A 119 -14.99 1.03 -0.08
N LEU A 120 -14.06 1.75 -0.71
CA LEU A 120 -13.45 1.34 -1.97
C LEU A 120 -12.64 0.05 -1.82
N ALA A 121 -11.82 -0.07 -0.76
CA ALA A 121 -11.01 -1.26 -0.54
C ALA A 121 -11.88 -2.50 -0.29
N ILE A 122 -12.95 -2.42 0.49
CA ILE A 122 -13.90 -3.52 0.69
C ILE A 122 -14.52 -3.94 -0.65
N ASP A 123 -14.95 -2.98 -1.47
CA ASP A 123 -15.51 -3.25 -2.78
C ASP A 123 -14.49 -3.95 -3.71
N ILE A 124 -13.23 -3.52 -3.74
CA ILE A 124 -12.14 -4.19 -4.46
C ILE A 124 -11.92 -5.61 -3.94
N LEU A 125 -11.83 -5.80 -2.61
CA LEU A 125 -11.59 -7.11 -2.00
C LEU A 125 -12.74 -8.10 -2.25
N THR A 126 -13.96 -7.64 -2.48
CA THR A 126 -15.09 -8.51 -2.88
C THR A 126 -14.97 -9.00 -4.32
N ARG A 127 -14.33 -8.23 -5.20
CA ARG A 127 -14.15 -8.58 -6.62
C ARG A 127 -12.87 -9.37 -6.90
N HIS A 128 -11.86 -9.20 -6.08
CA HIS A 128 -10.54 -9.80 -6.28
C HIS A 128 -10.10 -10.62 -5.08
N PRO A 129 -9.53 -11.82 -5.28
CA PRO A 129 -9.07 -12.69 -4.18
C PRO A 129 -7.72 -12.20 -3.61
N ILE A 130 -7.70 -10.99 -3.05
CA ILE A 130 -6.51 -10.38 -2.46
C ILE A 130 -6.36 -10.85 -1.01
N PRO A 131 -5.35 -11.66 -0.67
CA PRO A 131 -5.09 -12.02 0.72
C PRO A 131 -4.73 -10.79 1.57
N SER A 132 -5.13 -10.77 2.82
CA SER A 132 -4.85 -9.62 3.71
C SER A 132 -3.37 -9.27 3.83
N ARG A 133 -2.46 -10.28 3.73
CA ARG A 133 -1.00 -10.08 3.70
C ARG A 133 -0.48 -9.40 2.42
N ASN A 134 -1.31 -9.21 1.42
CA ASN A 134 -0.99 -8.55 0.16
C ASN A 134 -1.66 -7.17 0.02
N VAL A 135 -2.27 -6.65 1.09
CA VAL A 135 -2.65 -5.25 1.22
C VAL A 135 -1.49 -4.53 1.90
N VAL A 136 -0.76 -3.75 1.14
CA VAL A 136 0.57 -3.21 1.51
C VAL A 136 0.73 -1.75 1.13
N GLY A 137 1.70 -1.07 1.73
CA GLY A 137 2.13 0.26 1.31
C GLY A 137 3.20 0.20 0.23
N HIS A 138 3.38 1.30 -0.50
CA HIS A 138 4.49 1.41 -1.45
C HIS A 138 5.85 1.24 -0.77
N SER A 139 6.00 1.75 0.46
CA SER A 139 7.21 1.56 1.27
C SER A 139 7.51 0.09 1.57
N ASP A 140 6.49 -0.77 1.70
CA ASP A 140 6.70 -2.19 1.95
C ASP A 140 7.34 -2.89 0.74
N ILE A 141 6.91 -2.53 -0.46
CA ILE A 141 7.33 -3.16 -1.72
C ILE A 141 8.53 -2.49 -2.40
N ALA A 142 8.92 -1.31 -1.93
CA ALA A 142 10.05 -0.55 -2.46
C ALA A 142 10.79 0.23 -1.34
N PRO A 143 11.26 -0.45 -0.28
CA PRO A 143 11.73 0.18 0.95
C PRO A 143 12.94 1.11 0.78
N THR A 144 13.72 0.94 -0.28
CA THR A 144 14.89 1.78 -0.57
C THR A 144 14.54 3.08 -1.30
N ARG A 145 13.31 3.20 -1.82
CA ARG A 145 12.90 4.31 -2.70
C ARG A 145 11.71 5.11 -2.18
N LYS A 146 10.87 4.48 -1.36
CA LYS A 146 9.53 4.97 -1.05
C LYS A 146 9.24 4.97 0.45
N ASN A 147 8.47 5.96 0.86
CA ASN A 147 7.99 6.10 2.24
C ASN A 147 6.46 6.05 2.35
N ASP A 148 5.73 6.22 1.25
CA ASP A 148 4.27 6.23 1.21
C ASP A 148 3.64 4.85 1.57
N PRO A 149 2.47 4.83 2.22
CA PRO A 149 1.67 5.97 2.67
C PRO A 149 2.16 6.64 3.97
N GLY A 150 3.27 6.20 4.56
CA GLY A 150 3.93 6.82 5.70
C GLY A 150 3.42 6.34 7.07
N GLU A 151 4.07 6.83 8.14
CA GLU A 151 3.86 6.39 9.51
C GLU A 151 2.59 6.95 10.18
N LEU A 152 1.96 8.00 9.60
CA LEU A 152 0.68 8.53 10.08
C LEU A 152 -0.54 7.81 9.45
N PHE A 153 -0.29 6.80 8.60
CA PHE A 153 -1.35 6.02 7.99
C PHE A 153 -1.87 4.94 8.96
N ASP A 154 -3.19 4.90 9.18
CA ASP A 154 -3.80 4.03 10.19
C ASP A 154 -4.08 2.61 9.67
N TRP A 155 -3.02 1.83 9.49
CA TRP A 155 -3.09 0.42 9.12
C TRP A 155 -3.92 -0.43 10.09
N ARG A 156 -3.85 -0.09 11.39
CA ARG A 156 -4.52 -0.86 12.42
C ARG A 156 -6.04 -0.76 12.30
N SER A 157 -6.57 0.43 12.07
CA SER A 157 -8.01 0.65 11.87
C SER A 157 -8.51 -0.07 10.62
N LEU A 158 -7.77 -0.03 9.51
CA LEU A 158 -8.11 -0.79 8.30
C LEU A 158 -8.16 -2.30 8.54
N ALA A 159 -7.17 -2.84 9.27
CA ALA A 159 -7.14 -4.27 9.60
C ALA A 159 -8.33 -4.70 10.47
N HIS A 160 -8.85 -3.85 11.37
CA HIS A 160 -10.07 -4.11 12.14
C HIS A 160 -11.34 -4.19 11.24
N LYS A 161 -11.27 -3.59 10.05
CA LYS A 161 -12.33 -3.66 9.02
C LYS A 161 -12.12 -4.82 8.03
N GLY A 162 -11.08 -5.65 8.22
CA GLY A 162 -10.74 -6.75 7.33
C GLY A 162 -9.91 -6.34 6.11
N ILE A 163 -9.38 -5.11 6.09
CA ILE A 163 -8.51 -4.59 5.03
C ILE A 163 -7.06 -4.67 5.50
N GLY A 164 -6.29 -5.59 4.94
CA GLY A 164 -4.93 -5.85 5.39
C GLY A 164 -4.87 -6.71 6.67
N MET A 165 -3.75 -6.62 7.37
CA MET A 165 -3.52 -7.40 8.58
C MET A 165 -2.86 -6.55 9.68
N TRP A 166 -3.13 -6.89 10.94
CA TRP A 166 -2.46 -6.32 12.10
C TRP A 166 -2.12 -7.42 13.09
N PRO A 167 -0.83 -7.64 13.42
CA PRO A 167 -0.40 -8.71 14.31
C PRO A 167 -0.72 -8.41 15.77
N LYS A 168 -0.70 -9.45 16.58
CA LYS A 168 -0.49 -9.32 18.02
C LYS A 168 1.02 -9.28 18.27
N ARG A 169 1.47 -8.41 19.16
CA ARG A 169 2.87 -8.36 19.58
C ARG A 169 3.23 -9.67 20.29
N ALA A 170 4.29 -10.34 19.84
CA ALA A 170 4.80 -11.54 20.49
C ALA A 170 5.57 -11.19 21.78
N GLU A 171 5.84 -12.18 22.64
CA GLU A 171 6.61 -12.01 23.86
C GLU A 171 8.11 -11.89 23.60
N THR A 172 8.60 -12.57 22.56
CA THR A 172 10.01 -12.60 22.17
C THR A 172 10.18 -12.30 20.69
N GLY A 173 11.37 -11.82 20.30
CA GLY A 173 11.71 -11.58 18.90
C GLY A 173 12.09 -12.87 18.15
N PRO A 174 12.22 -12.79 16.80
CA PRO A 174 12.64 -13.91 15.98
C PRO A 174 14.13 -14.24 16.18
N ARG A 175 14.50 -15.50 15.94
CA ARG A 175 15.90 -15.96 15.98
C ARG A 175 16.76 -15.30 14.92
N ASN A 176 16.19 -15.07 13.73
CA ASN A 176 16.85 -14.42 12.61
C ASN A 176 15.91 -13.36 12.01
N VAL A 177 16.33 -12.12 12.10
CA VAL A 177 15.52 -10.96 11.69
C VAL A 177 15.37 -10.89 10.17
N MET A 178 16.42 -11.24 9.41
CA MET A 178 16.34 -11.23 7.94
C MET A 178 15.38 -12.30 7.40
N ASP A 179 15.39 -13.48 8.00
CA ASP A 179 14.48 -14.56 7.61
C ASP A 179 13.04 -14.22 7.99
N ALA A 180 12.84 -13.57 9.15
CA ALA A 180 11.54 -13.07 9.58
C ALA A 180 10.98 -12.02 8.60
N LEU A 181 11.79 -11.03 8.18
CA LEU A 181 11.39 -10.03 7.18
C LEU A 181 11.03 -10.68 5.84
N LYS A 182 11.80 -11.67 5.37
CA LYS A 182 11.48 -12.44 4.16
C LYS A 182 10.18 -13.22 4.28
N THR A 183 9.93 -13.83 5.44
CA THR A 183 8.68 -14.57 5.72
C THR A 183 7.47 -13.64 5.62
N VAL A 184 7.57 -12.41 6.13
CA VAL A 184 6.53 -11.40 5.97
C VAL A 184 6.36 -11.02 4.49
N GLY A 185 7.46 -10.82 3.75
CA GLY A 185 7.41 -10.52 2.32
C GLY A 185 8.46 -9.55 1.82
N TYR A 186 9.23 -8.93 2.70
CA TYR A 186 10.18 -7.88 2.35
C TYR A 186 11.39 -8.38 1.55
N GLU A 187 11.84 -7.56 0.60
CA GLU A 187 13.19 -7.69 0.04
C GLU A 187 14.22 -7.22 1.09
N THR A 188 15.25 -8.02 1.34
CA THR A 188 16.23 -7.76 2.41
C THR A 188 17.62 -7.39 1.91
N LEU A 189 17.74 -6.93 0.66
CA LEU A 189 19.01 -6.45 0.08
C LEU A 189 19.57 -5.26 0.86
N ASP A 190 18.69 -4.36 1.33
CA ASP A 190 19.00 -3.33 2.32
C ASP A 190 18.18 -3.62 3.59
N TYR A 191 18.83 -4.25 4.55
CA TYR A 191 18.23 -4.68 5.81
C TYR A 191 17.62 -3.50 6.60
N SER A 192 18.33 -2.39 6.72
CA SER A 192 17.88 -1.24 7.52
C SER A 192 16.64 -0.59 6.88
N ARG A 193 16.61 -0.48 5.57
CA ARG A 193 15.46 0.07 4.84
C ARG A 193 14.24 -0.86 4.90
N ALA A 194 14.45 -2.17 4.79
CA ALA A 194 13.37 -3.15 4.94
C ALA A 194 12.77 -3.10 6.36
N LEU A 195 13.62 -2.98 7.38
CA LEU A 195 13.16 -2.87 8.77
C LEU A 195 12.44 -1.54 9.03
N ALA A 196 12.92 -0.43 8.46
CA ALA A 196 12.23 0.87 8.55
C ALA A 196 10.85 0.82 7.88
N ALA A 197 10.72 0.14 6.73
CA ALA A 197 9.43 -0.06 6.08
C ALA A 197 8.49 -0.91 6.95
N PHE A 198 8.98 -2.01 7.52
CA PHE A 198 8.25 -2.81 8.50
C PHE A 198 7.78 -1.96 9.70
N GLN A 199 8.65 -1.15 10.28
CA GLN A 199 8.31 -0.25 11.39
C GLN A 199 7.23 0.75 10.98
N ARG A 200 7.34 1.36 9.81
CA ARG A 200 6.35 2.32 9.28
C ARG A 200 4.96 1.71 9.17
N HIS A 201 4.89 0.45 8.82
CA HIS A 201 3.61 -0.27 8.71
C HIS A 201 3.11 -0.75 10.09
N PHE A 202 3.92 -1.47 10.87
CA PHE A 202 3.47 -2.21 12.05
C PHE A 202 3.88 -1.59 13.40
N ARG A 203 4.78 -0.60 13.41
CA ARG A 203 5.24 0.12 14.59
C ARG A 203 5.55 1.59 14.27
N PRO A 204 4.55 2.36 13.81
CA PRO A 204 4.77 3.70 13.24
C PRO A 204 5.32 4.75 14.22
N SER A 205 5.27 4.50 15.53
CA SER A 205 5.86 5.38 16.54
C SER A 205 7.40 5.39 16.53
N GLU A 206 8.05 4.46 15.81
CA GLU A 206 9.50 4.30 15.84
C GLU A 206 10.03 3.79 14.50
N VAL A 207 10.35 4.70 13.58
CA VAL A 207 10.76 4.39 12.19
C VAL A 207 12.24 4.73 11.99
N GLN A 208 13.14 3.92 12.56
CA GLN A 208 14.60 4.15 12.50
C GLN A 208 15.37 3.07 11.72
N GLY A 209 14.73 1.94 11.37
CA GLY A 209 15.42 0.81 10.77
C GLY A 209 16.37 0.07 11.71
N ILE A 210 16.14 0.21 13.03
CA ILE A 210 16.91 -0.44 14.09
C ILE A 210 16.08 -1.58 14.69
N ALA A 211 16.72 -2.74 14.85
CA ALA A 211 16.12 -3.95 15.43
C ALA A 211 16.12 -3.89 16.96
N ASP A 212 15.41 -2.93 17.57
CA ASP A 212 15.21 -2.88 19.00
C ASP A 212 14.27 -4.00 19.50
N PRO A 213 14.30 -4.35 20.80
CA PRO A 213 13.53 -5.48 21.32
C PRO A 213 12.03 -5.42 21.05
N ASP A 214 11.45 -4.22 21.03
CA ASP A 214 10.01 -4.06 20.76
C ASP A 214 9.68 -4.28 19.29
N THR A 215 10.49 -3.73 18.35
CA THR A 215 10.39 -4.02 16.91
C THR A 215 10.48 -5.52 16.64
N LEU A 216 11.40 -6.23 17.32
CA LEU A 216 11.56 -7.67 17.16
C LEU A 216 10.32 -8.45 17.63
N CYS A 217 9.70 -8.04 18.73
CA CYS A 217 8.43 -8.66 19.19
C CYS A 217 7.28 -8.41 18.21
N TRP A 218 7.18 -7.24 17.61
CA TRP A 218 6.19 -6.98 16.55
C TRP A 218 6.46 -7.79 15.29
N LEU A 219 7.73 -7.90 14.88
CA LEU A 219 8.12 -8.70 13.72
C LEU A 219 7.79 -10.19 13.91
N GLN A 220 8.09 -10.75 15.09
CA GLN A 220 7.74 -12.13 15.41
C GLN A 220 6.22 -12.34 15.37
N GLY A 221 5.43 -11.45 15.95
CA GLY A 221 3.98 -11.52 15.90
C GLY A 221 3.43 -11.46 14.47
N THR A 222 4.09 -10.68 13.59
CA THR A 222 3.73 -10.62 12.16
C THR A 222 4.05 -11.93 11.46
N VAL A 223 5.21 -12.54 11.72
CA VAL A 223 5.58 -13.87 11.20
C VAL A 223 4.54 -14.91 11.58
N GLU A 224 4.20 -14.99 12.88
CA GLU A 224 3.19 -15.93 13.38
C GLU A 224 1.82 -15.75 12.73
N LEU A 225 1.43 -14.49 12.45
CA LEU A 225 0.18 -14.19 11.75
C LEU A 225 0.23 -14.67 10.30
N VAL A 226 1.31 -14.37 9.58
CA VAL A 226 1.49 -14.79 8.17
C VAL A 226 1.53 -16.30 8.03
N GLU A 227 2.21 -17.02 8.92
CA GLU A 227 2.28 -18.50 8.92
C GLU A 227 0.91 -19.13 9.15
N ARG A 228 0.04 -18.53 9.97
CA ARG A 228 -1.35 -18.99 10.15
C ARG A 228 -2.25 -18.77 8.92
N MET A 229 -1.89 -17.86 8.04
CA MET A 229 -2.64 -17.59 6.80
C MET A 229 -2.31 -18.55 5.65
N GLY A 230 -1.28 -19.37 5.80
CA GLY A 230 -0.86 -20.38 4.83
C GLY A 230 -0.01 -19.79 3.72
#